data_a0751dd02ab3b1a7e16f467938bbb602
#
_entry.id   a0751dd02ab3b1a7e16f467938bbb602
#
_cell.length_a   1.000
_cell.length_b   1.000
_cell.length_c   1.000
_cell.angle_alpha   90.00
_cell.angle_beta   90.00
_cell.angle_gamma   90.00
#
_symmetry.space_group_name_H-M   'P 1'
#
loop_
_entity.id
_entity.type
_entity.pdbx_description
1 polymer ?
#
loop_
_entity_poly.entity_id
_entity_poly.type
_entity_poly.pdbx_seq_one_letter_code
_entity_poly.pdbx_strand_id
1 'polypeptide(L)'
;SAIFKAGTCHKTPTAFEAVQVLLEDRDDLPLGIIRVVEARHASNHVEKLTGVRHESPQLLLFKGGKSVFDRDNWDITAEAVAEGLQSHFVRVA
;
A
#
# COMPACT_ATOMS: atom_id res chain seq x y z
N SER A 1 -1.06 -1.90 -9.54
CA SER A 1 -2.07 -1.81 -8.47
C SER A 1 -1.44 -1.61 -7.10
N ALA A 2 -2.24 -1.27 -6.13
CA ALA A 2 -1.80 -1.02 -4.77
C ALA A 2 -2.69 -1.78 -3.78
N ILE A 3 -2.08 -2.25 -2.69
CA ILE A 3 -2.83 -2.85 -1.57
C ILE A 3 -2.45 -2.11 -0.30
N PHE A 4 -3.46 -1.63 0.43
CA PHE A 4 -3.29 -1.04 1.74
C PHE A 4 -3.88 -1.98 2.81
N LYS A 5 -3.03 -2.45 3.71
CA LYS A 5 -3.45 -3.27 4.85
C LYS A 5 -3.79 -2.36 6.02
N ALA A 6 -5.06 -2.32 6.39
CA ALA A 6 -5.57 -1.47 7.45
C ALA A 6 -5.81 -2.27 8.74
N GLY A 7 -5.22 -1.83 9.83
CA GLY A 7 -5.41 -2.43 11.15
C GLY A 7 -6.18 -1.50 12.08
N THR A 8 -6.15 -1.82 13.36
CA THR A 8 -6.79 -1.01 14.42
C THR A 8 -5.84 -0.01 15.06
N CYS A 9 -4.58 -0.01 14.65
CA CYS A 9 -3.56 0.89 15.18
C CYS A 9 -3.88 2.35 14.85
N HIS A 10 -3.60 3.25 15.79
CA HIS A 10 -3.83 4.68 15.59
C HIS A 10 -3.00 5.29 14.47
N LYS A 11 -1.99 4.59 13.98
CA LYS A 11 -1.19 5.01 12.82
C LYS A 11 -1.96 4.86 11.49
N THR A 12 -2.97 3.99 11.47
CA THR A 12 -3.70 3.65 10.24
C THR A 12 -4.38 4.85 9.57
N PRO A 13 -5.12 5.71 10.29
CA PRO A 13 -5.76 6.86 9.64
C PRO A 13 -4.77 7.80 8.97
N THR A 14 -3.64 8.08 9.62
CA THR A 14 -2.61 8.96 9.07
C THR A 14 -1.97 8.34 7.82
N ALA A 15 -1.64 7.06 7.88
CA ALA A 15 -1.08 6.33 6.75
C ALA A 15 -2.06 6.29 5.57
N PHE A 16 -3.32 6.00 5.85
CA PHE A 16 -4.34 5.92 4.81
C PHE A 16 -4.56 7.27 4.12
N GLU A 17 -4.56 8.36 4.89
CA GLU A 17 -4.70 9.71 4.33
C GLU A 17 -3.58 10.01 3.33
N ALA A 18 -2.34 9.68 3.69
CA ALA A 18 -1.19 9.87 2.80
C ALA A 18 -1.34 9.08 1.49
N VAL A 19 -1.80 7.84 1.59
CA VAL A 19 -2.03 6.97 0.43
C VAL A 19 -3.18 7.50 -0.43
N GLN A 20 -4.28 7.85 0.19
CA GLN A 20 -5.50 8.30 -0.50
C GLN A 20 -5.23 9.55 -1.32
N VAL A 21 -4.58 10.54 -0.75
CA VAL A 21 -4.29 11.82 -1.43
C VAL A 21 -3.49 11.58 -2.72
N LEU A 22 -2.56 10.64 -2.70
CA LEU A 22 -1.68 10.40 -3.84
C LEU A 22 -2.24 9.41 -4.86
N LEU A 23 -3.17 8.54 -4.47
CA LEU A 23 -3.72 7.52 -5.35
C LEU A 23 -5.12 7.81 -5.85
N GLU A 24 -5.85 8.77 -5.29
CA GLU A 24 -7.23 9.04 -5.69
C GLU A 24 -7.37 9.45 -7.15
N ASP A 25 -6.36 10.10 -7.72
CA ASP A 25 -6.35 10.54 -9.12
C ASP A 25 -5.58 9.60 -10.04
N ARG A 26 -5.17 8.44 -9.53
CA ARG A 26 -4.38 7.47 -10.29
C ARG A 26 -5.25 6.31 -10.74
N ASP A 27 -5.95 6.48 -11.86
CA ASP A 27 -6.78 5.44 -12.45
C ASP A 27 -5.97 4.22 -12.90
N ASP A 28 -4.68 4.42 -13.15
CA ASP A 28 -3.76 3.36 -13.55
C ASP A 28 -3.34 2.47 -12.36
N LEU A 29 -3.67 2.88 -11.13
CA LEU A 29 -3.28 2.15 -9.92
C LEU A 29 -4.50 1.93 -9.00
N PRO A 30 -5.34 0.94 -9.30
CA PRO A 30 -6.44 0.61 -8.41
C PRO A 30 -5.93 0.29 -7.01
N LEU A 31 -6.59 0.84 -6.00
CA LEU A 31 -6.25 0.62 -4.60
C LEU A 31 -7.21 -0.38 -3.97
N GLY A 32 -6.69 -1.50 -3.51
CA GLY A 32 -7.42 -2.46 -2.69
C GLY A 32 -7.12 -2.24 -1.23
N ILE A 33 -8.13 -2.38 -0.39
CA ILE A 33 -7.99 -2.24 1.06
C ILE A 33 -8.27 -3.57 1.71
N ILE A 34 -7.34 -4.03 2.55
CA ILE A 34 -7.52 -5.24 3.36
C ILE A 34 -7.62 -4.81 4.81
N ARG A 35 -8.78 -5.06 5.42
CA ARG A 35 -8.95 -4.87 6.87
C ARG A 35 -8.43 -6.12 7.57
N VAL A 36 -7.25 -6.01 8.15
CA VAL A 36 -6.49 -7.15 8.67
C VAL A 36 -7.29 -7.96 9.69
N VAL A 37 -8.04 -7.29 10.56
CA VAL A 37 -8.84 -7.97 11.59
C VAL A 37 -9.99 -8.79 10.98
N GLU A 38 -10.60 -8.29 9.90
CA GLU A 38 -11.75 -8.93 9.25
C GLU A 38 -11.34 -9.89 8.14
N ALA A 39 -10.18 -9.67 7.52
CA ALA A 39 -9.73 -10.42 6.35
C ALA A 39 -8.30 -10.94 6.54
N ARG A 40 -8.07 -11.66 7.63
CA ARG A 40 -6.74 -12.17 7.98
C ARG A 40 -6.17 -13.11 6.92
N HIS A 41 -7.00 -13.95 6.32
CA HIS A 41 -6.55 -14.85 5.26
C HIS A 41 -6.03 -14.09 4.03
N ALA A 42 -6.71 -13.01 3.65
CA ALA A 42 -6.26 -12.18 2.53
C ALA A 42 -4.91 -11.53 2.84
N SER A 43 -4.74 -11.02 4.04
CA SER A 43 -3.49 -10.41 4.49
C SER A 43 -2.34 -11.42 4.50
N ASN A 44 -2.58 -12.61 5.01
CA ASN A 44 -1.58 -13.68 5.04
C ASN A 44 -1.22 -14.15 3.65
N HIS A 45 -2.20 -14.18 2.74
CA HIS A 45 -1.98 -14.56 1.36
C HIS A 45 -1.05 -13.56 0.64
N VAL A 46 -1.25 -12.27 0.89
CA VAL A 46 -0.38 -11.23 0.33
C VAL A 46 1.05 -11.41 0.83
N GLU A 47 1.24 -11.68 2.12
CA GLU A 47 2.57 -11.94 2.66
C GLU A 47 3.22 -13.13 1.98
N LYS A 48 2.47 -14.21 1.81
CA LYS A 48 2.98 -15.43 1.18
C LYS A 48 3.37 -15.21 -0.28
N LEU A 49 2.55 -14.48 -1.03
CA LEU A 49 2.80 -14.22 -2.44
C LEU A 49 3.95 -13.26 -2.69
N THR A 50 4.09 -12.25 -1.85
CA THR A 50 5.08 -11.18 -2.07
C THR A 50 6.39 -11.43 -1.36
N GLY A 51 6.40 -12.27 -0.33
CA GLY A 51 7.55 -12.41 0.55
C GLY A 51 7.79 -11.21 1.45
N VAL A 52 6.90 -10.21 1.41
CA VAL A 52 6.99 -9.02 2.26
C VAL A 52 6.35 -9.33 3.61
N ARG A 53 7.11 -9.16 4.67
CA ARG A 53 6.64 -9.42 6.03
C ARG A 53 5.37 -8.61 6.34
N HIS A 54 4.39 -9.28 6.92
CA HIS A 54 3.16 -8.62 7.35
C HIS A 54 3.42 -7.54 8.39
N GLU A 55 2.89 -6.36 8.13
CA GLU A 55 2.82 -5.25 9.07
C GLU A 55 1.44 -4.59 8.92
N SER A 56 1.05 -3.77 9.88
CA SER A 56 -0.23 -3.06 9.83
C SER A 56 -0.10 -1.73 10.56
N PRO A 57 -0.33 -0.58 9.91
CA PRO A 57 -0.69 -0.44 8.50
C PRO A 57 0.48 -0.75 7.55
N GLN A 58 0.14 -1.19 6.36
CA GLN A 58 1.16 -1.49 5.34
C GLN A 58 0.64 -1.12 3.96
N LEU A 59 1.51 -0.53 3.14
CA LEU A 59 1.24 -0.23 1.74
C LEU A 59 2.17 -1.05 0.87
N LEU A 60 1.60 -1.73 -0.14
CA LEU A 60 2.36 -2.42 -1.17
C LEU A 60 1.93 -1.92 -2.54
N LEU A 61 2.90 -1.63 -3.39
CA LEU A 61 2.65 -1.29 -4.79
C LEU A 61 3.11 -2.44 -5.67
N PHE A 62 2.29 -2.82 -6.63
CA PHE A 62 2.52 -3.95 -7.52
C PHE A 62 2.70 -3.51 -8.97
N LYS A 63 3.62 -4.13 -9.65
CA LYS A 63 3.83 -3.94 -11.08
C LYS A 63 4.15 -5.29 -11.71
N GLY A 64 3.36 -5.68 -12.70
CA GLY A 64 3.54 -6.98 -13.36
C GLY A 64 3.38 -8.16 -12.41
N GLY A 65 2.50 -8.05 -11.43
CA GLY A 65 2.24 -9.11 -10.46
C GLY A 65 3.27 -9.23 -9.34
N LYS A 66 4.23 -8.32 -9.28
CA LYS A 66 5.26 -8.33 -8.25
C LYS A 66 5.20 -7.05 -7.41
N SER A 67 5.46 -7.19 -6.11
CA SER A 67 5.63 -6.04 -5.24
C SER A 67 6.94 -5.34 -5.57
N VAL A 68 6.86 -4.08 -5.95
CA VAL A 68 8.04 -3.26 -6.29
C VAL A 68 8.34 -2.21 -5.24
N PHE A 69 7.41 -1.99 -4.30
CA PHE A 69 7.55 -0.99 -3.26
C PHE A 69 6.68 -1.39 -2.07
N ASP A 70 7.22 -1.26 -0.87
CA ASP A 70 6.44 -1.44 0.35
C ASP A 70 6.92 -0.49 1.44
N ARG A 71 5.97 -0.07 2.28
CA ARG A 71 6.25 0.73 3.48
C ARG A 71 5.26 0.33 4.56
N ASP A 72 5.63 0.51 5.80
CA ASP A 72 4.77 0.16 6.92
C ASP A 72 4.81 1.22 8.01
N ASN A 73 3.79 1.20 8.86
CA ASN A 73 3.68 2.02 10.06
C ASN A 73 3.95 3.51 9.77
N TRP A 74 4.84 4.15 10.50
CA TRP A 74 5.15 5.58 10.33
C TRP A 74 5.94 5.90 9.07
N ASP A 75 6.44 4.88 8.37
CA ASP A 75 7.16 5.06 7.11
C ASP A 75 6.21 5.29 5.93
N ILE A 76 4.91 5.12 6.13
CA ILE A 76 3.90 5.44 5.12
C ILE A 76 3.63 6.93 5.18
N THR A 77 4.46 7.69 4.50
CA THR A 77 4.34 9.16 4.42
C THR A 77 4.00 9.58 2.99
N ALA A 78 3.45 10.78 2.83
CA ALA A 78 3.17 11.31 1.51
C ALA A 78 4.44 11.36 0.66
N GLU A 79 5.57 11.73 1.26
CA GLU A 79 6.85 11.79 0.56
C GLU A 79 7.32 10.42 0.09
N ALA A 80 7.25 9.41 0.96
CA ALA A 80 7.66 8.06 0.60
C ALA A 80 6.77 7.46 -0.49
N VAL A 81 5.46 7.66 -0.39
CA VAL A 81 4.51 7.16 -1.39
C VAL A 81 4.73 7.87 -2.73
N ALA A 82 4.92 9.19 -2.72
CA ALA A 82 5.20 9.94 -3.94
C ALA A 82 6.49 9.46 -4.61
N GLU A 83 7.53 9.19 -3.84
CA GLU A 83 8.79 8.66 -4.34
C GLU A 83 8.60 7.28 -4.98
N GLY A 84 7.85 6.40 -4.34
CA GLY A 84 7.55 5.07 -4.88
C GLY A 84 6.77 5.15 -6.19
N LEU A 85 5.80 6.05 -6.27
CA LEU A 85 5.03 6.27 -7.49
C LEU A 85 5.92 6.83 -8.61
N GLN A 86 6.78 7.78 -8.30
CA GLN A 86 7.68 8.38 -9.28
C GLN A 86 8.70 7.39 -9.80
N SER A 87 9.22 6.52 -8.94
CA SER A 87 10.24 5.54 -9.31
C SER A 87 9.71 4.40 -10.17
N HIS A 88 8.45 3.99 -9.95
CA HIS A 88 7.91 2.78 -10.56
C HIS A 88 6.70 3.01 -11.46
N PHE A 89 6.00 4.13 -11.32
CA PHE A 89 4.74 4.39 -12.01
C PHE A 89 4.69 5.80 -12.56
N VAL A 90 5.71 6.18 -13.32
CA VAL A 90 5.78 7.51 -13.94
C VAL A 90 4.61 7.68 -14.91
N ARG A 91 3.84 8.77 -14.73
CA ARG A 91 2.82 9.15 -15.68
C ARG A 91 3.48 9.87 -16.85
N VAL A 92 3.20 9.37 -18.04
CA VAL A 92 3.56 10.09 -19.26
C VAL A 92 2.40 11.05 -19.57
N ALA A 93 2.65 12.32 -19.45
CA ALA A 93 1.67 13.34 -19.71
C ALA A 93 1.32 13.43 -21.20
#